data_650a916118ff50e0c6981f9baf835487
#
_entry.id   650a916118ff50e0c6981f9baf835487
#
_cell.length_a   1.000
_cell.length_b   1.000
_cell.length_c   1.000
_cell.angle_alpha   90.00
_cell.angle_beta   90.00
_cell.angle_gamma   90.00
#
_symmetry.space_group_name_H-M   'P 1'
#
loop_
_entity.id
_entity.type
_entity.pdbx_description
1 polymer ?
#
loop_
_entity_poly.entity_id
_entity_poly.type
_entity_poly.pdbx_seq_one_letter_code
_entity_poly.pdbx_strand_id
1 'polypeptide(L)'
;IIDETKDLESIIKAKEYFEILIKNYPNTEYSIDAQFKKDYIEDILASKEMYIGRYYVQKKKWIPAINRFRTVIDNYDTTIYTEEALYRLVEINYRIGLKSEAEKYAQLLGYNYQSSEWYEQSYILFNKTYEKTKRNKFKKAKKKNKSLINKIKSLINLNE
;
A
#
# COMPACT_ATOMS: atom_id res chain seq x y z
N ILE A 1 7.06 18.79 -3.88
CA ILE A 1 5.78 18.04 -3.98
C ILE A 1 5.30 18.28 -5.40
N ILE A 2 5.36 17.24 -6.25
CA ILE A 2 4.81 17.34 -7.61
C ILE A 2 3.30 17.35 -7.46
N ASP A 3 2.68 18.38 -8.01
CA ASP A 3 1.23 18.52 -8.03
C ASP A 3 0.63 17.36 -8.85
N GLU A 4 -0.07 16.44 -8.18
CA GLU A 4 -0.69 15.24 -8.77
C GLU A 4 -1.75 15.59 -9.85
N THR A 5 -2.08 16.87 -9.99
CA THR A 5 -3.06 17.39 -10.95
C THR A 5 -2.43 17.90 -12.25
N LYS A 6 -1.10 18.06 -12.31
CA LYS A 6 -0.43 18.55 -13.51
C LYS A 6 -0.49 17.57 -14.66
N ASP A 7 -0.39 18.11 -15.85
CA ASP A 7 -0.30 17.33 -17.09
C ASP A 7 0.89 16.36 -17.03
N LEU A 8 0.58 15.06 -17.05
CA LEU A 8 1.55 13.99 -16.97
C LEU A 8 2.11 13.58 -18.34
N GLU A 9 1.70 14.23 -19.42
CA GLU A 9 2.16 13.86 -20.78
C GLU A 9 3.68 13.89 -20.88
N SER A 10 4.31 14.95 -20.34
CA SER A 10 5.77 15.07 -20.33
C SER A 10 6.46 13.97 -19.52
N ILE A 11 5.83 13.55 -18.41
CA ILE A 11 6.35 12.49 -17.53
C ILE A 11 6.23 11.13 -18.23
N ILE A 12 5.12 10.86 -18.90
CA ILE A 12 4.91 9.63 -19.68
C ILE A 12 5.92 9.55 -20.83
N LYS A 13 6.13 10.64 -21.58
CA LYS A 13 7.13 10.69 -22.63
C LYS A 13 8.56 10.45 -22.09
N ALA A 14 8.88 11.02 -20.93
CA ALA A 14 10.18 10.77 -20.29
C ALA A 14 10.37 9.29 -19.96
N LYS A 15 9.32 8.61 -19.43
CA LYS A 15 9.34 7.16 -19.17
C LYS A 15 9.66 6.38 -20.46
N GLU A 16 8.96 6.67 -21.56
CA GLU A 16 9.19 6.01 -22.85
C GLU A 16 10.63 6.17 -23.33
N TYR A 17 11.22 7.38 -23.21
CA TYR A 17 12.62 7.59 -23.58
C TYR A 17 13.58 6.80 -22.68
N PHE A 18 13.33 6.69 -21.38
CA PHE A 18 14.15 5.87 -20.48
C PHE A 18 14.04 4.38 -20.83
N GLU A 19 12.86 3.88 -21.16
CA GLU A 19 12.66 2.50 -21.61
C GLU A 19 13.45 2.21 -22.91
N ILE A 20 13.44 3.13 -23.87
CA ILE A 20 14.23 3.02 -25.11
C ILE A 20 15.73 3.00 -24.79
N LEU A 21 16.20 3.87 -23.88
CA LEU A 21 17.60 3.93 -23.48
C LEU A 21 18.04 2.64 -22.80
N ILE A 22 17.29 2.14 -21.85
CA ILE A 22 17.56 0.88 -21.13
C ILE A 22 17.65 -0.29 -22.11
N LYS A 23 16.72 -0.36 -23.07
CA LYS A 23 16.66 -1.41 -24.06
C LYS A 23 17.85 -1.37 -25.05
N ASN A 24 18.24 -0.17 -25.51
CA ASN A 24 19.26 -0.03 -26.56
C ASN A 24 20.68 -0.04 -26.02
N TYR A 25 20.88 0.35 -24.76
CA TYR A 25 22.19 0.49 -24.13
C TYR A 25 22.26 -0.25 -22.78
N PRO A 26 21.93 -1.55 -22.72
CA PRO A 26 21.93 -2.31 -21.46
C PRO A 26 23.33 -2.33 -20.84
N ASN A 27 23.39 -2.41 -19.51
CA ASN A 27 24.65 -2.49 -18.74
C ASN A 27 25.56 -1.26 -18.83
N THR A 28 25.07 -0.11 -19.24
CA THR A 28 25.78 1.17 -19.17
C THR A 28 25.40 1.95 -17.92
N GLU A 29 26.24 2.86 -17.44
CA GLU A 29 25.91 3.77 -16.34
C GLU A 29 24.64 4.58 -16.66
N TYR A 30 24.46 4.95 -17.92
CA TYR A 30 23.25 5.65 -18.38
C TYR A 30 21.98 4.81 -18.24
N SER A 31 22.05 3.50 -18.52
CA SER A 31 20.88 2.63 -18.37
C SER A 31 20.53 2.39 -16.91
N ILE A 32 21.51 2.33 -16.02
CA ILE A 32 21.30 2.22 -14.58
C ILE A 32 20.61 3.48 -14.05
N ASP A 33 21.10 4.67 -14.40
CA ASP A 33 20.49 5.94 -14.02
C ASP A 33 19.06 6.09 -14.60
N ALA A 34 18.87 5.67 -15.85
CA ALA A 34 17.56 5.67 -16.50
C ALA A 34 16.57 4.75 -15.79
N GLN A 35 17.02 3.59 -15.28
CA GLN A 35 16.17 2.68 -14.51
C GLN A 35 15.65 3.35 -13.24
N PHE A 36 16.52 3.99 -12.45
CA PHE A 36 16.11 4.73 -11.25
C PHE A 36 15.11 5.86 -11.56
N LYS A 37 15.35 6.59 -12.65
CA LYS A 37 14.44 7.66 -13.07
C LYS A 37 13.09 7.11 -13.55
N LYS A 38 13.09 5.99 -14.27
CA LYS A 38 11.89 5.29 -14.69
C LYS A 38 11.07 4.82 -13.47
N ASP A 39 11.71 4.17 -12.50
CA ASP A 39 11.06 3.68 -11.29
C ASP A 39 10.45 4.84 -10.49
N TYR A 40 11.16 5.96 -10.38
CA TYR A 40 10.61 7.18 -9.75
C TYR A 40 9.37 7.73 -10.48
N ILE A 41 9.37 7.70 -11.81
CA ILE A 41 8.21 8.09 -12.62
C ILE A 41 7.04 7.13 -12.38
N GLU A 42 7.29 5.84 -12.30
CA GLU A 42 6.26 4.83 -12.01
C GLU A 42 5.62 5.05 -10.64
N ASP A 43 6.42 5.41 -9.63
CA ASP A 43 5.89 5.80 -8.32
C ASP A 43 4.97 7.04 -8.40
N ILE A 44 5.33 8.05 -9.19
CA ILE A 44 4.48 9.25 -9.40
C ILE A 44 3.15 8.85 -10.08
N LEU A 45 3.21 8.04 -11.13
CA LEU A 45 2.03 7.61 -11.88
C LEU A 45 1.11 6.72 -11.00
N ALA A 46 1.70 5.79 -10.26
CA ALA A 46 0.98 4.96 -9.31
C ALA A 46 0.32 5.80 -8.20
N SER A 47 1.03 6.78 -7.65
CA SER A 47 0.50 7.66 -6.61
C SER A 47 -0.74 8.41 -7.05
N LYS A 48 -0.75 8.89 -8.31
CA LYS A 48 -1.92 9.55 -8.91
C LYS A 48 -3.11 8.60 -9.00
N GLU A 49 -2.91 7.38 -9.50
CA GLU A 49 -3.98 6.39 -9.58
C GLU A 49 -4.53 6.05 -8.19
N MET A 50 -3.65 5.90 -7.20
CA MET A 50 -4.02 5.68 -5.80
C MET A 50 -4.83 6.85 -5.23
N TYR A 51 -4.42 8.09 -5.49
CA TYR A 51 -5.14 9.28 -5.05
C TYR A 51 -6.57 9.30 -5.61
N ILE A 52 -6.73 9.11 -6.93
CA ILE A 52 -8.04 9.06 -7.60
C ILE A 52 -8.87 7.89 -7.09
N GLY A 53 -8.25 6.71 -6.91
CA GLY A 53 -8.90 5.52 -6.35
C GLY A 53 -9.47 5.78 -4.95
N ARG A 54 -8.67 6.34 -4.05
CA ARG A 54 -9.11 6.72 -2.68
C ARG A 54 -10.25 7.75 -2.70
N TYR A 55 -10.20 8.72 -3.59
CA TYR A 55 -11.28 9.69 -3.79
C TYR A 55 -12.60 8.98 -4.16
N TYR A 56 -12.57 8.05 -5.12
CA TYR A 56 -13.76 7.28 -5.50
C TYR A 56 -14.28 6.39 -4.35
N VAL A 57 -13.41 5.82 -3.53
CA VAL A 57 -13.80 5.09 -2.31
C VAL A 57 -14.57 6.00 -1.36
N GLN A 58 -14.08 7.22 -1.09
CA GLN A 58 -14.76 8.21 -0.24
C GLN A 58 -16.15 8.56 -0.79
N LYS A 59 -16.28 8.65 -2.12
CA LYS A 59 -17.56 8.90 -2.79
C LYS A 59 -18.42 7.66 -2.96
N LYS A 60 -18.01 6.49 -2.43
CA LYS A 60 -18.68 5.18 -2.56
C LYS A 60 -18.91 4.75 -4.01
N LYS A 61 -18.07 5.23 -4.93
CA LYS A 61 -18.08 4.85 -6.34
C LYS A 61 -17.13 3.67 -6.56
N TRP A 62 -17.64 2.45 -6.31
CA TRP A 62 -16.79 1.25 -6.21
C TRP A 62 -16.13 0.85 -7.52
N ILE A 63 -16.87 0.85 -8.64
CA ILE A 63 -16.32 0.41 -9.94
C ILE A 63 -15.19 1.33 -10.43
N PRO A 64 -15.35 2.67 -10.46
CA PRO A 64 -14.22 3.55 -10.77
C PRO A 64 -13.03 3.37 -9.83
N ALA A 65 -13.25 3.15 -8.53
CA ALA A 65 -12.17 2.90 -7.57
C ALA A 65 -11.40 1.60 -7.91
N ILE A 66 -12.13 0.50 -8.16
CA ILE A 66 -11.54 -0.78 -8.57
C ILE A 66 -10.65 -0.59 -9.80
N ASN A 67 -11.13 0.11 -10.83
CA ASN A 67 -10.36 0.32 -12.05
C ASN A 67 -9.04 1.05 -11.78
N ARG A 68 -9.05 2.08 -10.90
CA ARG A 68 -7.83 2.81 -10.54
C ARG A 68 -6.82 1.93 -9.80
N PHE A 69 -7.26 1.17 -8.81
CA PHE A 69 -6.37 0.26 -8.09
C PHE A 69 -5.86 -0.89 -8.96
N ARG A 70 -6.68 -1.38 -9.91
CA ARG A 70 -6.22 -2.35 -10.92
C ARG A 70 -5.14 -1.78 -11.81
N THR A 71 -5.26 -0.53 -12.26
CA THR A 71 -4.21 0.13 -13.04
C THR A 71 -2.87 0.11 -12.28
N VAL A 72 -2.88 0.27 -10.95
CA VAL A 72 -1.63 0.20 -10.16
C VAL A 72 -1.02 -1.19 -10.20
N ILE A 73 -1.80 -2.24 -9.96
CA ILE A 73 -1.26 -3.60 -9.94
C ILE A 73 -0.94 -4.16 -11.33
N ASP A 74 -1.56 -3.64 -12.39
CA ASP A 74 -1.35 -4.11 -13.76
C ASP A 74 -0.18 -3.38 -14.45
N ASN A 75 0.06 -2.09 -14.14
CA ASN A 75 1.02 -1.25 -14.86
C ASN A 75 2.17 -0.74 -13.98
N TYR A 76 2.06 -0.82 -12.64
CA TYR A 76 3.01 -0.25 -11.68
C TYR A 76 3.25 -1.19 -10.49
N ASP A 77 3.34 -2.49 -10.76
CA ASP A 77 3.38 -3.57 -9.77
C ASP A 77 4.67 -3.58 -8.93
N THR A 78 5.72 -2.90 -9.38
CA THR A 78 7.00 -2.76 -8.67
C THR A 78 7.02 -1.57 -7.70
N THR A 79 5.98 -0.73 -7.68
CA THR A 79 5.93 0.47 -6.84
C THR A 79 5.54 0.16 -5.40
N ILE A 80 5.86 1.09 -4.50
CA ILE A 80 5.49 1.02 -3.08
C ILE A 80 3.96 1.02 -2.84
N TYR A 81 3.18 1.33 -3.86
CA TYR A 81 1.71 1.42 -3.79
C TYR A 81 1.00 0.11 -4.05
N THR A 82 1.68 -0.90 -4.56
CA THR A 82 1.10 -2.19 -4.98
C THR A 82 0.42 -2.92 -3.84
N GLU A 83 1.04 -2.94 -2.66
CA GLU A 83 0.46 -3.58 -1.48
C GLU A 83 -0.85 -2.93 -1.05
N GLU A 84 -0.88 -1.59 -0.96
CA GLU A 84 -2.12 -0.89 -0.63
C GLU A 84 -3.18 -1.08 -1.72
N ALA A 85 -2.81 -1.03 -3.00
CA ALA A 85 -3.75 -1.23 -4.10
C ALA A 85 -4.42 -2.61 -4.03
N LEU A 86 -3.65 -3.67 -3.78
CA LEU A 86 -4.16 -5.01 -3.55
C LEU A 86 -5.14 -5.05 -2.36
N TYR A 87 -4.76 -4.47 -1.23
CA TYR A 87 -5.65 -4.39 -0.06
C TYR A 87 -6.95 -3.65 -0.37
N ARG A 88 -6.89 -2.52 -1.09
CA ARG A 88 -8.09 -1.75 -1.47
C ARG A 88 -9.01 -2.56 -2.37
N LEU A 89 -8.46 -3.39 -3.25
CA LEU A 89 -9.25 -4.31 -4.06
C LEU A 89 -9.91 -5.40 -3.18
N VAL A 90 -9.20 -5.93 -2.19
CA VAL A 90 -9.79 -6.86 -1.20
C VAL A 90 -10.95 -6.17 -0.48
N GLU A 91 -10.71 -5.00 0.10
CA GLU A 91 -11.69 -4.24 0.89
C GLU A 91 -12.96 -3.95 0.09
N ILE A 92 -12.82 -3.42 -1.12
CA ILE A 92 -13.97 -3.02 -1.95
C ILE A 92 -14.75 -4.25 -2.38
N ASN A 93 -14.09 -5.27 -2.94
CA ASN A 93 -14.77 -6.48 -3.41
C ASN A 93 -15.50 -7.20 -2.26
N TYR A 94 -14.87 -7.29 -1.08
CA TYR A 94 -15.52 -7.84 0.10
C TYR A 94 -16.76 -7.05 0.51
N ARG A 95 -16.67 -5.70 0.50
CA ARG A 95 -17.74 -4.78 0.88
C ARG A 95 -18.95 -4.85 -0.05
N ILE A 96 -18.74 -5.01 -1.36
CA ILE A 96 -19.81 -5.14 -2.35
C ILE A 96 -20.32 -6.58 -2.53
N GLY A 97 -19.79 -7.52 -1.73
CA GLY A 97 -20.26 -8.93 -1.70
C GLY A 97 -19.55 -9.86 -2.68
N LEU A 98 -18.58 -9.39 -3.46
CA LEU A 98 -17.77 -10.21 -4.37
C LEU A 98 -16.65 -10.93 -3.60
N LYS A 99 -17.03 -11.84 -2.70
CA LYS A 99 -16.10 -12.50 -1.77
C LYS A 99 -15.01 -13.29 -2.49
N SER A 100 -15.36 -14.00 -3.56
CA SER A 100 -14.39 -14.79 -4.34
C SER A 100 -13.31 -13.91 -4.95
N GLU A 101 -13.66 -12.73 -5.48
CA GLU A 101 -12.68 -11.77 -6.01
C GLU A 101 -11.84 -11.17 -4.87
N ALA A 102 -12.45 -10.86 -3.74
CA ALA A 102 -11.71 -10.39 -2.57
C ALA A 102 -10.67 -11.42 -2.09
N GLU A 103 -11.04 -12.71 -2.06
CA GLU A 103 -10.14 -13.80 -1.69
C GLU A 103 -8.96 -13.93 -2.65
N LYS A 104 -9.16 -13.79 -3.96
CA LYS A 104 -8.06 -13.82 -4.95
C LYS A 104 -7.02 -12.74 -4.68
N TYR A 105 -7.45 -11.48 -4.47
CA TYR A 105 -6.53 -10.39 -4.15
C TYR A 105 -5.87 -10.57 -2.78
N ALA A 106 -6.58 -11.10 -1.79
CA ALA A 106 -6.02 -11.41 -0.48
C ALA A 106 -4.94 -12.51 -0.56
N GLN A 107 -5.15 -13.54 -1.38
CA GLN A 107 -4.17 -14.59 -1.63
C GLN A 107 -2.92 -14.03 -2.33
N LEU A 108 -3.09 -13.17 -3.34
CA LEU A 108 -1.99 -12.52 -4.04
C LEU A 108 -1.18 -11.63 -3.09
N LEU A 109 -1.85 -10.86 -2.24
CA LEU A 109 -1.21 -10.05 -1.20
C LEU A 109 -0.47 -10.93 -0.18
N GLY A 110 -1.08 -12.04 0.26
CA GLY A 110 -0.45 -12.98 1.19
C GLY A 110 0.72 -13.76 0.59
N TYR A 111 0.69 -14.06 -0.71
CA TYR A 111 1.78 -14.76 -1.37
C TYR A 111 3.03 -13.87 -1.52
N ASN A 112 2.85 -12.60 -1.91
CA ASN A 112 3.97 -11.69 -2.21
C ASN A 112 4.42 -10.86 -1.00
N TYR A 113 3.52 -10.56 -0.04
CA TYR A 113 3.71 -9.52 0.98
C TYR A 113 3.25 -9.98 2.38
N GLN A 114 3.68 -11.17 2.83
CA GLN A 114 3.23 -11.78 4.09
C GLN A 114 3.49 -10.94 5.35
N SER A 115 4.53 -10.13 5.36
CA SER A 115 4.89 -9.25 6.49
C SER A 115 4.23 -7.87 6.43
N SER A 116 3.46 -7.60 5.40
CA SER A 116 2.82 -6.31 5.15
C SER A 116 1.69 -6.04 6.13
N GLU A 117 1.58 -4.79 6.59
CA GLU A 117 0.42 -4.33 7.36
C GLU A 117 -0.88 -4.48 6.56
N TRP A 118 -0.82 -4.29 5.24
CA TRP A 118 -1.96 -4.44 4.33
C TRP A 118 -2.44 -5.89 4.26
N TYR A 119 -1.52 -6.86 4.28
CA TYR A 119 -1.88 -8.27 4.38
C TYR A 119 -2.61 -8.57 5.69
N GLU A 120 -2.10 -8.06 6.81
CA GLU A 120 -2.76 -8.25 8.10
C GLU A 120 -4.17 -7.63 8.12
N GLN A 121 -4.35 -6.45 7.55
CA GLN A 121 -5.67 -5.81 7.41
C GLN A 121 -6.62 -6.65 6.55
N SER A 122 -6.14 -7.23 5.44
CA SER A 122 -6.94 -8.12 4.60
C SER A 122 -7.37 -9.37 5.36
N TYR A 123 -6.46 -9.97 6.13
CA TYR A 123 -6.74 -11.15 6.95
C TYR A 123 -7.83 -10.88 8.00
N ILE A 124 -7.82 -9.70 8.61
CA ILE A 124 -8.82 -9.25 9.59
C ILE A 124 -10.23 -9.20 8.97
N LEU A 125 -10.36 -8.78 7.70
CA LEU A 125 -11.67 -8.72 7.02
C LEU A 125 -12.36 -10.09 6.95
N PHE A 126 -11.60 -11.16 6.74
CA PHE A 126 -12.14 -12.52 6.65
C PHE A 126 -12.25 -13.20 8.02
N ASN A 127 -11.46 -12.79 9.01
CA ASN A 127 -11.32 -13.46 10.31
C ASN A 127 -11.67 -12.57 11.51
N LYS A 128 -12.96 -12.37 11.75
CA LYS A 128 -13.46 -11.58 12.91
C LYS A 128 -12.93 -12.08 14.28
N THR A 129 -12.64 -13.36 14.40
CA THR A 129 -12.07 -13.95 15.61
C THR A 129 -10.65 -13.49 15.85
N TYR A 130 -9.85 -13.37 14.78
CA TYR A 130 -8.49 -12.87 14.83
C TYR A 130 -8.46 -11.39 15.27
N GLU A 131 -9.35 -10.56 14.74
CA GLU A 131 -9.50 -9.16 15.16
C GLU A 131 -9.72 -9.03 16.67
N LYS A 132 -10.66 -9.82 17.21
CA LYS A 132 -10.94 -9.83 18.65
C LYS A 132 -9.71 -10.24 19.47
N THR A 133 -8.98 -11.25 19.02
CA THR A 133 -7.76 -11.74 19.71
C THR A 133 -6.67 -10.69 19.68
N LYS A 134 -6.43 -10.03 18.54
CA LYS A 134 -5.46 -8.94 18.39
C LYS A 134 -5.80 -7.77 19.32
N ARG A 135 -7.05 -7.28 19.31
CA ARG A 135 -7.51 -6.21 20.21
C ARG A 135 -7.28 -6.55 21.68
N ASN A 136 -7.49 -7.79 22.08
CA ASN A 136 -7.24 -8.23 23.45
C ASN A 136 -5.76 -8.30 23.80
N LYS A 137 -4.89 -8.75 22.89
CA LYS A 137 -3.43 -8.69 23.07
C LYS A 137 -2.93 -7.25 23.23
N PHE A 138 -3.38 -6.31 22.37
CA PHE A 138 -3.03 -4.88 22.48
C PHE A 138 -3.47 -4.27 23.81
N LYS A 139 -4.72 -4.55 24.24
CA LYS A 139 -5.22 -4.05 25.54
C LYS A 139 -4.38 -4.57 26.70
N LYS A 140 -4.00 -5.87 26.69
CA LYS A 140 -3.12 -6.46 27.73
C LYS A 140 -1.73 -5.85 27.72
N ALA A 141 -1.12 -5.66 26.55
CA ALA A 141 0.20 -5.02 26.40
C ALA A 141 0.18 -3.56 26.91
N LYS A 142 -0.84 -2.78 26.51
CA LYS A 142 -1.00 -1.38 26.97
C LYS A 142 -1.16 -1.30 28.49
N LYS A 143 -1.94 -2.24 29.09
CA LYS A 143 -2.10 -2.32 30.57
C LYS A 143 -0.78 -2.67 31.25
N LYS A 144 0.01 -3.60 30.69
CA LYS A 144 1.33 -4.00 31.22
C LYS A 144 2.32 -2.83 31.14
N ASN A 145 2.38 -2.11 30.01
CA ASN A 145 3.25 -0.95 29.87
C ASN A 145 2.88 0.18 30.83
N LYS A 146 1.58 0.46 31.02
CA LYS A 146 1.12 1.46 32.00
C LYS A 146 1.51 1.07 33.43
N SER A 147 1.42 -0.22 33.78
CA SER A 147 1.87 -0.72 35.10
C SER A 147 3.38 -0.57 35.29
N LEU A 148 4.19 -0.86 34.25
CA LEU A 148 5.65 -0.67 34.28
C LEU A 148 6.03 0.81 34.43
N ILE A 149 5.40 1.70 33.69
CA ILE A 149 5.63 3.15 33.77
C ILE A 149 5.30 3.65 35.18
N ASN A 150 4.17 3.19 35.77
CA ASN A 150 3.81 3.59 37.13
C ASN A 150 4.82 3.08 38.20
N LYS A 151 5.34 1.84 38.01
CA LYS A 151 6.40 1.30 38.88
C LYS A 151 7.71 2.14 38.78
N ILE A 152 8.09 2.50 37.55
CA ILE A 152 9.28 3.34 37.35
C ILE A 152 9.11 4.71 38.03
N LYS A 153 7.93 5.35 37.86
CA LYS A 153 7.63 6.63 38.50
C LYS A 153 7.68 6.54 40.03
N SER A 154 7.14 5.46 40.63
CA SER A 154 7.19 5.26 42.07
C SER A 154 8.62 5.04 42.59
N LEU A 155 9.50 4.43 41.80
CA LEU A 155 10.91 4.25 42.17
C LEU A 155 11.71 5.58 42.09
N ILE A 156 11.38 6.44 41.14
CA ILE A 156 12.04 7.78 41.02
C ILE A 156 11.62 8.67 42.15
N ASN A 157 10.34 8.68 42.53
CA ASN A 157 9.84 9.54 43.64
C ASN A 157 10.22 9.04 45.05
N LEU A 158 10.84 7.85 45.17
CA LEU A 158 11.40 7.36 46.47
C LEU A 158 12.85 7.77 46.67
N ASN A 159 13.49 8.42 45.69
CA ASN A 159 14.89 8.89 45.75
C ASN A 159 14.98 10.42 45.92
N GLU A 160 13.87 11.11 46.17
CA GLU A 160 13.79 12.48 46.69
C GLU A 160 13.40 12.46 48.17
#